data_0e93d786c52e5df5d374332479599eda
#
_entry.id   0e93d786c52e5df5d374332479599eda
#
_cell.length_a   1.000
_cell.length_b   1.000
_cell.length_c   1.000
_cell.angle_alpha   90.00
_cell.angle_beta   90.00
_cell.angle_gamma   90.00
#
_symmetry.space_group_name_H-M   'P 1'
#
loop_
_entity.id
_entity.type
_entity.pdbx_description
1 polymer ?
#
loop_
_entity_poly.entity_id
_entity_poly.type
_entity_poly.pdbx_seq_one_letter_code
_entity_poly.pdbx_strand_id
1 'polypeptide(L)'
;HYPFRLVPTSVLQEHLAKVCVAENVPADPAALALAAKAGAGSVRDALSVLGQLVGGAGEAGITYEDAVTQLGFTSDSLIDDVINALKNEDGASLFKVIDDVVSSGHDPRRFATDLLERLRDLIILNAAPEAAEHGLVHQPADRIAALKEQANGLGGAALTRAAAAACTNP
;
A
#
# COMPACT_ATOMS: atom_id res chain seq x y z
N HIS A 1 -6.52 34.40 4.84
CA HIS A 1 -6.28 33.17 4.08
C HIS A 1 -6.76 31.98 4.91
N TYR A 2 -7.66 31.17 4.34
CA TYR A 2 -8.12 29.90 4.96
C TYR A 2 -7.41 28.76 4.24
N PRO A 3 -6.43 28.06 4.88
CA PRO A 3 -5.74 26.95 4.24
C PRO A 3 -6.65 25.72 4.17
N PHE A 4 -6.91 25.23 2.98
CA PHE A 4 -7.50 23.90 2.79
C PHE A 4 -6.38 22.87 2.88
N ARG A 5 -6.41 22.04 3.92
CA ARG A 5 -5.44 20.96 4.11
C ARG A 5 -5.89 19.72 3.36
N LEU A 6 -4.93 18.89 2.97
CA LEU A 6 -5.21 17.55 2.47
C LEU A 6 -5.93 16.73 3.54
N VAL A 7 -6.89 15.91 3.11
CA VAL A 7 -7.65 15.02 4.00
C VAL A 7 -6.84 13.77 4.29
N PRO A 8 -6.74 13.33 5.56
CA PRO A 8 -6.07 12.08 5.90
C PRO A 8 -6.66 10.89 5.15
N THR A 9 -5.81 9.93 4.76
CA THR A 9 -6.22 8.76 3.97
C THR A 9 -7.30 7.93 4.68
N SER A 10 -7.23 7.79 6.00
CA SER A 10 -8.25 7.09 6.79
C SER A 10 -9.63 7.74 6.69
N VAL A 11 -9.69 9.09 6.74
CA VAL A 11 -10.93 9.85 6.61
C VAL A 11 -11.48 9.74 5.18
N LEU A 12 -10.61 9.75 4.17
CA LEU A 12 -11.01 9.51 2.78
C LEU A 12 -11.59 8.11 2.61
N GLN A 13 -10.94 7.09 3.15
CA GLN A 13 -11.40 5.70 3.08
C GLN A 13 -12.80 5.54 3.69
N GLU A 14 -13.02 6.10 4.89
CA GLU A 14 -14.35 6.09 5.53
C GLU A 14 -15.41 6.80 4.68
N HIS A 15 -15.04 7.92 4.04
CA HIS A 15 -15.94 8.63 3.15
C HIS A 15 -16.29 7.81 1.92
N LEU A 16 -15.31 7.19 1.26
CA LEU A 16 -15.52 6.30 0.12
C LEU A 16 -16.41 5.11 0.49
N ALA A 17 -16.24 4.52 1.68
CA ALA A 17 -17.09 3.45 2.17
C ALA A 17 -18.56 3.89 2.32
N LYS A 18 -18.80 5.09 2.85
CA LYS A 18 -20.16 5.65 2.95
C LYS A 18 -20.79 5.88 1.58
N VAL A 19 -20.01 6.33 0.61
CA VAL A 19 -20.49 6.51 -0.79
C VAL A 19 -20.85 5.15 -1.39
N CYS A 20 -20.01 4.12 -1.25
CA CYS A 20 -20.31 2.78 -1.75
C CYS A 20 -21.60 2.21 -1.15
N VAL A 21 -21.83 2.40 0.16
CA VAL A 21 -23.07 1.98 0.82
C VAL A 21 -24.27 2.72 0.26
N ALA A 22 -24.18 4.04 0.05
CA ALA A 22 -25.27 4.86 -0.49
C ALA A 22 -25.63 4.49 -1.92
N GLU A 23 -24.64 4.09 -2.73
CA GLU A 23 -24.80 3.68 -4.13
C GLU A 23 -25.08 2.17 -4.27
N ASN A 24 -25.19 1.42 -3.17
CA ASN A 24 -25.36 -0.04 -3.14
C ASN A 24 -24.26 -0.79 -3.92
N VAL A 25 -23.02 -0.32 -3.87
CA VAL A 25 -21.87 -0.96 -4.48
C VAL A 25 -21.09 -1.73 -3.42
N PRO A 26 -21.04 -3.08 -3.49
CA PRO A 26 -20.15 -3.85 -2.64
C PRO A 26 -18.69 -3.46 -2.89
N ALA A 27 -17.92 -3.26 -1.85
CA ALA A 27 -16.52 -2.89 -1.99
C ALA A 27 -15.66 -3.45 -0.85
N ASP A 28 -14.53 -4.04 -1.22
CA ASP A 28 -13.53 -4.49 -0.27
C ASP A 28 -12.90 -3.28 0.45
N PRO A 29 -12.85 -3.26 1.79
CA PRO A 29 -12.19 -2.19 2.53
C PRO A 29 -10.73 -1.96 2.12
N ALA A 30 -10.00 -3.00 1.72
CA ALA A 30 -8.64 -2.87 1.23
C ALA A 30 -8.58 -2.18 -0.15
N ALA A 31 -9.56 -2.42 -1.04
CA ALA A 31 -9.70 -1.69 -2.30
C ALA A 31 -9.97 -0.20 -2.06
N LEU A 32 -10.83 0.12 -1.10
CA LEU A 32 -11.12 1.51 -0.73
C LEU A 32 -9.91 2.22 -0.12
N ALA A 33 -9.05 1.51 0.61
CA ALA A 33 -7.79 2.04 1.10
C ALA A 33 -6.84 2.42 -0.05
N LEU A 34 -6.76 1.59 -1.10
CA LEU A 34 -5.98 1.90 -2.31
C LEU A 34 -6.56 3.11 -3.06
N ALA A 35 -7.88 3.21 -3.19
CA ALA A 35 -8.54 4.36 -3.81
C ALA A 35 -8.29 5.65 -3.03
N ALA A 36 -8.36 5.62 -1.70
CA ALA A 36 -8.05 6.75 -0.83
C ALA A 36 -6.56 7.17 -0.94
N LYS A 37 -5.65 6.18 -1.00
CA LYS A 37 -4.22 6.41 -1.23
C LYS A 37 -3.97 7.07 -2.59
N ALA A 38 -4.61 6.59 -3.66
CA ALA A 38 -4.50 7.16 -5.00
C ALA A 38 -5.03 8.60 -5.06
N GLY A 39 -6.04 8.94 -4.25
CA GLY A 39 -6.59 10.30 -4.14
C GLY A 39 -5.67 11.31 -3.47
N ALA A 40 -4.57 10.87 -2.84
CA ALA A 40 -3.50 11.71 -2.27
C ALA A 40 -3.99 12.90 -1.41
N GLY A 41 -5.05 12.69 -0.62
CA GLY A 41 -5.64 13.70 0.26
C GLY A 41 -6.69 14.59 -0.41
N SER A 42 -6.98 14.42 -1.70
CA SER A 42 -8.03 15.09 -2.45
C SER A 42 -9.31 14.26 -2.48
N VAL A 43 -10.40 14.78 -1.92
CA VAL A 43 -11.72 14.12 -1.97
C VAL A 43 -12.19 13.94 -3.41
N ARG A 44 -12.02 14.96 -4.25
CA ARG A 44 -12.43 14.92 -5.65
C ARG A 44 -11.71 13.82 -6.43
N ASP A 45 -10.38 13.71 -6.23
CA ASP A 45 -9.58 12.74 -6.96
C ASP A 45 -9.86 11.31 -6.44
N ALA A 46 -10.05 11.15 -5.12
CA ALA A 46 -10.45 9.87 -4.52
C ALA A 46 -11.82 9.39 -5.04
N LEU A 47 -12.79 10.30 -5.19
CA LEU A 47 -14.10 9.98 -5.79
C LEU A 47 -13.99 9.66 -7.29
N SER A 48 -13.10 10.33 -8.02
CA SER A 48 -12.85 10.01 -9.43
C SER A 48 -12.24 8.62 -9.59
N VAL A 49 -11.29 8.26 -8.73
CA VAL A 49 -10.70 6.93 -8.65
C VAL A 49 -11.76 5.89 -8.30
N LEU A 50 -12.62 6.17 -7.29
CA LEU A 50 -13.73 5.27 -6.95
C LEU A 50 -14.66 5.04 -8.15
N GLY A 51 -15.00 6.10 -8.90
CA GLY A 51 -15.82 5.99 -10.11
C GLY A 51 -15.20 5.10 -11.18
N GLN A 52 -13.87 5.12 -11.35
CA GLN A 52 -13.16 4.21 -12.24
C GLN A 52 -13.29 2.75 -11.75
N LEU A 53 -13.07 2.51 -10.47
CA LEU A 53 -13.20 1.16 -9.88
C LEU A 53 -14.60 0.61 -10.01
N VAL A 54 -15.63 1.43 -9.77
CA VAL A 54 -17.05 1.05 -9.97
C VAL A 54 -17.31 0.70 -11.43
N GLY A 55 -16.79 1.49 -12.38
CA GLY A 55 -16.96 1.23 -13.82
C GLY A 55 -16.30 -0.07 -14.30
N GLY A 56 -15.26 -0.53 -13.62
CA GLY A 56 -14.57 -1.80 -13.91
C GLY A 56 -14.99 -2.96 -13.02
N ALA A 57 -15.87 -2.73 -12.04
CA ALA A 57 -16.29 -3.76 -11.09
C ALA A 57 -17.20 -4.79 -11.75
N GLY A 58 -17.01 -6.07 -11.40
CA GLY A 58 -17.90 -7.16 -11.77
C GLY A 58 -19.11 -7.28 -10.83
N GLU A 59 -19.83 -8.39 -10.93
CA GLU A 59 -20.99 -8.68 -10.06
C GLU A 59 -20.62 -8.75 -8.56
N ALA A 60 -19.38 -9.09 -8.25
CA ALA A 60 -18.86 -9.15 -6.87
C ALA A 60 -18.61 -7.76 -6.25
N GLY A 61 -18.74 -6.68 -7.03
CA GLY A 61 -18.37 -5.33 -6.60
C GLY A 61 -16.88 -5.03 -6.79
N ILE A 62 -16.36 -4.09 -6.02
CA ILE A 62 -14.96 -3.65 -6.11
C ILE A 62 -14.09 -4.58 -5.24
N THR A 63 -13.29 -5.43 -5.87
CA THR A 63 -12.34 -6.31 -5.18
C THR A 63 -10.96 -5.65 -5.01
N TYR A 64 -10.16 -6.17 -4.10
CA TYR A 64 -8.77 -5.71 -3.91
C TYR A 64 -7.93 -5.94 -5.17
N GLU A 65 -8.06 -7.10 -5.81
CA GLU A 65 -7.32 -7.47 -7.02
C GLU A 65 -7.65 -6.55 -8.19
N ASP A 66 -8.93 -6.22 -8.37
CA ASP A 66 -9.36 -5.27 -9.40
C ASP A 66 -8.78 -3.88 -9.15
N ALA A 67 -8.79 -3.42 -7.89
CA ALA A 67 -8.22 -2.13 -7.51
C ALA A 67 -6.70 -2.08 -7.74
N VAL A 68 -5.97 -3.14 -7.37
CA VAL A 68 -4.52 -3.25 -7.64
C VAL A 68 -4.25 -3.16 -9.13
N THR A 69 -4.98 -3.93 -9.94
CA THR A 69 -4.79 -3.98 -11.40
C THR A 69 -5.13 -2.66 -12.07
N GLN A 70 -6.30 -2.09 -11.77
CA GLN A 70 -6.78 -0.86 -12.42
C GLN A 70 -5.98 0.38 -12.03
N LEU A 71 -5.50 0.44 -10.79
CA LEU A 71 -4.74 1.58 -10.28
C LEU A 71 -3.22 1.42 -10.44
N GLY A 72 -2.77 0.28 -10.94
CA GLY A 72 -1.36 -0.02 -11.18
C GLY A 72 -0.54 -0.10 -9.89
N PHE A 73 -1.16 -0.41 -8.75
CA PHE A 73 -0.43 -0.67 -7.51
C PHE A 73 0.29 -2.02 -7.57
N THR A 74 1.38 -2.12 -6.81
CA THR A 74 2.03 -3.41 -6.58
C THR A 74 1.21 -4.21 -5.56
N SER A 75 0.96 -5.48 -5.84
CA SER A 75 0.28 -6.35 -4.88
C SER A 75 1.10 -6.48 -3.59
N ASP A 76 0.40 -6.55 -2.46
CA ASP A 76 1.04 -6.74 -1.17
C ASP A 76 1.88 -8.03 -1.11
N SER A 77 1.46 -9.08 -1.83
CA SER A 77 2.19 -10.35 -1.92
C SER A 77 3.58 -10.19 -2.54
N LEU A 78 3.70 -9.43 -3.66
CA LEU A 78 5.00 -9.17 -4.29
C LEU A 78 5.93 -8.38 -3.36
N ILE A 79 5.40 -7.40 -2.64
CA ILE A 79 6.19 -6.65 -1.66
C ILE A 79 6.62 -7.55 -0.50
N ASP A 80 5.72 -8.43 -0.02
CA ASP A 80 6.03 -9.38 1.05
C ASP A 80 7.11 -10.37 0.64
N ASP A 81 7.10 -10.83 -0.63
CA ASP A 81 8.13 -11.73 -1.16
C ASP A 81 9.51 -11.06 -1.16
N VAL A 82 9.60 -9.77 -1.53
CA VAL A 82 10.84 -8.99 -1.42
C VAL A 82 11.30 -8.89 0.04
N ILE A 83 10.40 -8.55 0.97
CA ILE A 83 10.74 -8.42 2.39
C ILE A 83 11.22 -9.76 2.96
N ASN A 84 10.59 -10.87 2.58
CA ASN A 84 10.99 -12.20 2.98
C ASN A 84 12.35 -12.62 2.38
N ALA A 85 12.60 -12.32 1.11
CA ALA A 85 13.90 -12.56 0.49
C ALA A 85 15.01 -11.75 1.16
N LEU A 86 14.76 -10.49 1.51
CA LEU A 86 15.71 -9.64 2.26
C LEU A 86 15.95 -10.20 3.68
N LYS A 87 14.91 -10.67 4.37
CA LYS A 87 15.02 -11.27 5.70
C LYS A 87 15.88 -12.53 5.71
N ASN A 88 15.75 -13.34 4.66
CA ASN A 88 16.46 -14.61 4.51
C ASN A 88 17.83 -14.45 3.82
N GLU A 89 18.23 -13.24 3.45
CA GLU A 89 19.43 -12.95 2.67
C GLU A 89 19.50 -13.75 1.34
N ASP A 90 18.32 -14.06 0.78
CA ASP A 90 18.17 -14.83 -0.45
C ASP A 90 18.16 -13.91 -1.68
N GLY A 91 19.36 -13.65 -2.21
CA GLY A 91 19.54 -12.84 -3.42
C GLY A 91 18.90 -13.47 -4.66
N ALA A 92 18.82 -14.78 -4.77
CA ALA A 92 18.23 -15.46 -5.93
C ALA A 92 16.72 -15.22 -5.98
N SER A 93 16.02 -15.39 -4.86
CA SER A 93 14.60 -15.07 -4.74
C SER A 93 14.32 -13.59 -4.97
N LEU A 94 15.18 -12.69 -4.49
CA LEU A 94 15.05 -11.26 -4.73
C LEU A 94 15.11 -10.91 -6.22
N PHE A 95 16.10 -11.45 -6.95
CA PHE A 95 16.20 -11.23 -8.40
C PHE A 95 15.01 -11.79 -9.15
N LYS A 96 14.50 -12.96 -8.73
CA LYS A 96 13.31 -13.55 -9.34
C LYS A 96 12.08 -12.64 -9.20
N VAL A 97 11.82 -12.10 -8.00
CA VAL A 97 10.69 -11.18 -7.79
C VAL A 97 10.84 -9.93 -8.66
N ILE A 98 12.05 -9.38 -8.78
CA ILE A 98 12.30 -8.20 -9.65
C ILE A 98 12.02 -8.56 -11.13
N ASP A 99 12.43 -9.73 -11.58
CA ASP A 99 12.17 -10.22 -12.94
C ASP A 99 10.67 -10.42 -13.18
N ASP A 100 9.95 -10.98 -12.20
CA ASP A 100 8.50 -11.15 -12.23
C ASP A 100 7.76 -9.80 -12.33
N VAL A 101 8.20 -8.77 -11.61
CA VAL A 101 7.66 -7.41 -11.70
C VAL A 101 7.80 -6.84 -13.11
N VAL A 102 8.99 -6.97 -13.71
CA VAL A 102 9.28 -6.44 -15.05
C VAL A 102 8.52 -7.23 -16.11
N SER A 103 8.53 -8.57 -16.03
CA SER A 103 7.91 -9.46 -17.02
C SER A 103 6.38 -9.41 -16.97
N SER A 104 5.78 -9.14 -15.81
CA SER A 104 4.33 -8.99 -15.63
C SER A 104 3.78 -7.63 -16.08
N GLY A 105 4.65 -6.74 -16.58
CA GLY A 105 4.24 -5.41 -17.05
C GLY A 105 3.90 -4.41 -15.94
N HIS A 106 4.30 -4.67 -14.71
CA HIS A 106 4.18 -3.69 -13.63
C HIS A 106 5.15 -2.53 -13.87
N ASP A 107 4.75 -1.32 -13.48
CA ASP A 107 5.64 -0.16 -13.53
C ASP A 107 6.74 -0.28 -12.45
N PRO A 108 8.03 -0.41 -12.84
CA PRO A 108 9.13 -0.54 -11.89
C PRO A 108 9.27 0.66 -10.94
N ARG A 109 8.90 1.87 -11.38
CA ARG A 109 8.93 3.06 -10.52
C ARG A 109 7.85 2.99 -9.46
N ARG A 110 6.66 2.51 -9.84
CA ARG A 110 5.58 2.30 -8.89
C ARG A 110 5.94 1.24 -7.87
N PHE A 111 6.49 0.11 -8.32
CA PHE A 111 7.01 -0.94 -7.44
C PHE A 111 8.03 -0.39 -6.44
N ALA A 112 9.02 0.39 -6.90
CA ALA A 112 10.02 0.99 -6.02
C ALA A 112 9.37 1.93 -4.98
N THR A 113 8.37 2.72 -5.38
CA THR A 113 7.63 3.61 -4.48
C THR A 113 6.87 2.83 -3.42
N ASP A 114 6.12 1.79 -3.81
CA ASP A 114 5.34 0.95 -2.90
C ASP A 114 6.26 0.16 -1.94
N LEU A 115 7.42 -0.31 -2.42
CA LEU A 115 8.44 -0.94 -1.59
C LEU A 115 9.04 0.04 -0.56
N LEU A 116 9.36 1.26 -0.98
CA LEU A 116 9.86 2.31 -0.07
C LEU A 116 8.85 2.66 1.01
N GLU A 117 7.57 2.77 0.67
CA GLU A 117 6.51 2.99 1.65
C GLU A 117 6.42 1.84 2.64
N ARG A 118 6.53 0.59 2.18
CA ARG A 118 6.56 -0.58 3.06
C ARG A 118 7.77 -0.55 3.99
N LEU A 119 8.96 -0.28 3.48
CA LEU A 119 10.18 -0.18 4.30
C LEU A 119 10.06 0.94 5.35
N ARG A 120 9.48 2.09 4.99
CA ARG A 120 9.19 3.17 5.94
C ARG A 120 8.25 2.69 7.06
N ASP A 121 7.15 2.03 6.70
CA ASP A 121 6.19 1.54 7.69
C ASP A 121 6.82 0.51 8.63
N LEU A 122 7.67 -0.39 8.10
CA LEU A 122 8.42 -1.35 8.90
C LEU A 122 9.43 -0.67 9.84
N ILE A 123 10.14 0.38 9.39
CA ILE A 123 11.05 1.17 10.22
C ILE A 123 10.28 1.82 11.39
N ILE A 124 9.13 2.42 11.10
CA ILE A 124 8.28 3.05 12.11
C ILE A 124 7.81 2.01 13.13
N LEU A 125 7.28 0.86 12.68
CA LEU A 125 6.80 -0.19 13.57
C LEU A 125 7.91 -0.87 14.37
N ASN A 126 9.14 -0.94 13.83
CA ASN A 126 10.29 -1.45 14.57
C ASN A 126 10.73 -0.48 15.67
N ALA A 127 10.70 0.83 15.41
CA ALA A 127 11.09 1.86 16.37
C ALA A 127 9.99 2.16 17.41
N ALA A 128 8.72 2.12 17.00
CA ALA A 128 7.55 2.44 17.83
C ALA A 128 6.39 1.50 17.46
N PRO A 129 6.27 0.31 18.10
CA PRO A 129 5.24 -0.68 17.78
C PRO A 129 3.80 -0.18 17.93
N GLU A 130 3.58 0.86 18.74
CA GLU A 130 2.31 1.55 18.97
C GLU A 130 1.99 2.61 17.89
N ALA A 131 2.89 2.87 16.97
CA ALA A 131 2.73 3.91 15.93
C ALA A 131 1.45 3.73 15.06
N ALA A 132 1.01 2.49 14.88
CA ALA A 132 -0.22 2.18 14.17
C ALA A 132 -1.46 2.72 14.90
N GLU A 133 -1.49 2.68 16.24
CA GLU A 133 -2.58 3.19 17.07
C GLU A 133 -2.66 4.73 17.02
N HIS A 134 -1.52 5.38 16.73
CA HIS A 134 -1.41 6.83 16.56
C HIS A 134 -1.56 7.31 15.12
N GLY A 135 -1.94 6.42 14.19
CA GLY A 135 -2.19 6.78 12.79
C GLY A 135 -0.94 7.15 12.00
N LEU A 136 0.26 6.70 12.41
CA LEU A 136 1.50 6.88 11.66
C LEU A 136 1.70 5.82 10.58
N VAL A 137 1.04 4.67 10.74
CA VAL A 137 0.98 3.59 9.75
C VAL A 137 -0.49 3.33 9.42
N HIS A 138 -0.85 3.55 8.16
CA HIS A 138 -2.23 3.45 7.67
C HIS A 138 -2.45 2.10 6.98
N GLN A 139 -2.55 1.04 7.78
CA GLN A 139 -2.79 -0.32 7.30
C GLN A 139 -3.97 -0.94 8.07
N PRO A 140 -4.71 -1.88 7.47
CA PRO A 140 -5.74 -2.65 8.18
C PRO A 140 -5.17 -3.37 9.41
N ALA A 141 -6.00 -3.56 10.44
CA ALA A 141 -5.54 -4.08 11.74
C ALA A 141 -4.96 -5.51 11.65
N ASP A 142 -5.51 -6.36 10.78
CA ASP A 142 -5.02 -7.70 10.47
C ASP A 142 -3.63 -7.66 9.82
N ARG A 143 -3.37 -6.65 9.00
CA ARG A 143 -2.11 -6.45 8.31
C ARG A 143 -1.00 -5.96 9.26
N ILE A 144 -1.33 -5.12 10.24
CA ILE A 144 -0.37 -4.54 11.20
C ILE A 144 0.38 -5.63 11.98
N ALA A 145 -0.29 -6.71 12.36
CA ALA A 145 0.36 -7.81 13.08
C ALA A 145 1.46 -8.47 12.23
N ALA A 146 1.18 -8.74 10.95
CA ALA A 146 2.15 -9.28 10.01
C ALA A 146 3.32 -8.32 9.75
N LEU A 147 3.04 -7.02 9.63
CA LEU A 147 4.08 -6.00 9.47
C LEU A 147 5.00 -5.87 10.68
N LYS A 148 4.47 -5.96 11.91
CA LYS A 148 5.28 -5.98 13.14
C LYS A 148 6.22 -7.20 13.16
N GLU A 149 5.73 -8.36 12.72
CA GLU A 149 6.56 -9.57 12.62
C GLU A 149 7.67 -9.41 11.55
N GLN A 150 7.35 -8.86 10.39
CA GLN A 150 8.33 -8.55 9.34
C GLN A 150 9.38 -7.55 9.84
N ALA A 151 8.95 -6.49 10.53
CA ALA A 151 9.83 -5.45 11.07
C ALA A 151 10.82 -6.02 12.10
N ASN A 152 10.33 -6.87 13.02
CA ASN A 152 11.16 -7.54 14.02
C ASN A 152 12.12 -8.55 13.39
N GLY A 153 11.67 -9.26 12.36
CA GLY A 153 12.47 -10.27 11.67
C GLY A 153 13.66 -9.70 10.90
N LEU A 154 13.53 -8.50 10.31
CA LEU A 154 14.61 -7.79 9.61
C LEU A 154 15.50 -7.00 10.56
N GLY A 155 14.92 -6.37 11.57
CA GLY A 155 15.60 -5.46 12.50
C GLY A 155 15.94 -4.09 11.90
N GLY A 156 16.03 -3.09 12.76
CA GLY A 156 16.14 -1.68 12.35
C GLY A 156 17.34 -1.35 11.47
N ALA A 157 18.50 -1.98 11.70
CA ALA A 157 19.70 -1.73 10.91
C ALA A 157 19.57 -2.24 9.45
N ALA A 158 18.97 -3.41 9.24
CA ALA A 158 18.76 -3.95 7.89
C ALA A 158 17.69 -3.14 7.15
N LEU A 159 16.60 -2.78 7.82
CA LEU A 159 15.55 -1.93 7.27
C LEU A 159 16.08 -0.57 6.80
N THR A 160 16.90 0.09 7.62
CA THR A 160 17.48 1.39 7.28
C THR A 160 18.43 1.28 6.07
N ARG A 161 19.27 0.23 6.01
CA ARG A 161 20.13 0.00 4.84
C ARG A 161 19.34 -0.27 3.57
N ALA A 162 18.31 -1.10 3.65
CA ALA A 162 17.45 -1.41 2.49
C ALA A 162 16.73 -0.16 1.97
N ALA A 163 16.17 0.66 2.86
CA ALA A 163 15.54 1.92 2.48
C ALA A 163 16.53 2.91 1.85
N ALA A 164 17.74 3.06 2.42
CA ALA A 164 18.79 3.92 1.87
C ALA A 164 19.23 3.44 0.48
N ALA A 165 19.39 2.13 0.27
CA ALA A 165 19.76 1.58 -1.04
C ALA A 165 18.67 1.82 -2.09
N ALA A 166 17.40 1.69 -1.72
CA ALA A 166 16.27 1.95 -2.62
C ALA A 166 16.12 3.44 -2.98
N CYS A 167 16.54 4.36 -2.10
CA CYS A 167 16.50 5.81 -2.37
C CYS A 167 17.66 6.30 -3.25
N THR A 168 18.79 5.60 -3.30
CA THR A 168 20.02 6.09 -3.97
C THR A 168 20.12 5.72 -5.45
N ASN A 169 19.19 4.94 -5.97
CA ASN A 169 19.18 4.53 -7.38
C ASN A 169 17.90 5.04 -8.05
N PRO A 170 17.95 6.24 -8.69
CA PRO A 170 16.81 6.85 -9.35
C PRO A 170 16.42 6.13 -10.65
#